data_483fc9ca8735c092023e3282f55d632f
#
_entry.id   483fc9ca8735c092023e3282f55d632f
#
_cell.length_a   1.000
_cell.length_b   1.000
_cell.length_c   1.000
_cell.angle_alpha   90.00
_cell.angle_beta   90.00
_cell.angle_gamma   90.00
#
_symmetry.space_group_name_H-M   'P 1'
#
loop_
_entity.id
_entity.type
_entity.pdbx_description
1 polymer ?
#
loop_
_entity_poly.entity_id
_entity_poly.type
_entity_poly.pdbx_seq_one_letter_code
_entity_poly.pdbx_strand_id
1 'polypeptide(L)'
;MLIPTDNTKPFTLTAKVTPEFTIEGLYNAADLFVYVNDTLWQKLAFEQDEYGNHRIVTVRTQGTSDDNNHDKIDTKSVYMKISSDTRTIASYYSLDKKEWHMVRLYRNEYPDQIYLGISSQCPQHGGCTSLIEDITISHDNVGDFRMGE
;
A
#
# COMPACT_ATOMS: atom_id res chain seq x y z
N MET A 1 -10.55 5.91 4.02
CA MET A 1 -10.36 7.36 3.79
C MET A 1 -9.66 7.54 2.45
N LEU A 2 -10.17 8.45 1.61
CA LEU A 2 -9.58 8.81 0.30
C LEU A 2 -9.33 10.32 0.27
N ILE A 3 -8.18 10.73 -0.23
CA ILE A 3 -7.74 12.14 -0.33
C ILE A 3 -7.52 12.47 -1.80
N PRO A 4 -8.25 13.44 -2.39
CA PRO A 4 -8.02 13.90 -3.76
C PRO A 4 -6.58 14.37 -3.95
N THR A 5 -5.93 13.92 -5.02
CA THR A 5 -4.51 14.17 -5.27
C THR A 5 -4.28 14.49 -6.75
N ASP A 6 -3.50 15.53 -7.01
CA ASP A 6 -3.07 15.95 -8.35
C ASP A 6 -1.91 15.05 -8.82
N ASN A 7 -2.19 14.12 -9.72
CA ASN A 7 -1.21 13.18 -10.27
C ASN A 7 -0.26 13.80 -11.31
N THR A 8 -0.46 15.07 -11.65
CA THR A 8 0.50 15.81 -12.50
C THR A 8 1.71 16.30 -11.71
N LYS A 9 1.73 16.07 -10.39
CA LYS A 9 2.79 16.43 -9.47
C LYS A 9 3.33 15.18 -8.76
N PRO A 10 4.60 15.18 -8.34
CA PRO A 10 5.14 14.11 -7.51
C PRO A 10 4.37 14.00 -6.19
N PHE A 11 4.34 12.80 -5.64
CA PHE A 11 3.81 12.57 -4.31
C PHE A 11 4.49 11.38 -3.60
N THR A 12 4.47 11.40 -2.28
CA THR A 12 4.80 10.24 -1.45
C THR A 12 3.80 10.14 -0.31
N LEU A 13 3.06 9.02 -0.27
CA LEU A 13 2.22 8.62 0.86
C LEU A 13 2.99 7.64 1.72
N THR A 14 3.10 7.92 3.02
CA THR A 14 3.73 7.01 4.01
C THR A 14 2.79 6.85 5.20
N ALA A 15 2.72 5.64 5.74
CA ALA A 15 2.04 5.36 7.00
C ALA A 15 2.66 4.16 7.71
N LYS A 16 2.51 4.10 9.03
CA LYS A 16 2.75 2.91 9.83
C LYS A 16 1.42 2.20 10.05
N VAL A 17 1.36 0.91 9.78
CA VAL A 17 0.15 0.11 9.92
C VAL A 17 0.36 -1.04 10.90
N THR A 18 -0.66 -1.28 11.72
CA THR A 18 -0.71 -2.36 12.71
C THR A 18 -2.10 -2.99 12.65
N PRO A 19 -2.33 -3.95 11.73
CA PRO A 19 -3.57 -4.72 11.71
C PRO A 19 -3.68 -5.62 12.95
N GLU A 20 -4.86 -5.72 13.52
CA GLU A 20 -5.19 -6.73 14.54
C GLU A 20 -5.60 -8.02 13.83
N PHE A 21 -4.62 -8.84 13.48
CA PHE A 21 -4.87 -10.13 12.86
C PHE A 21 -5.51 -11.12 13.82
N THR A 22 -6.47 -11.89 13.32
CA THR A 22 -7.14 -12.97 14.04
C THR A 22 -6.93 -14.30 13.33
N ILE A 23 -7.08 -15.42 14.02
CA ILE A 23 -6.90 -16.76 13.45
C ILE A 23 -7.84 -16.99 12.25
N GLU A 24 -9.04 -16.41 12.27
CA GLU A 24 -10.06 -16.56 11.23
C GLU A 24 -10.01 -15.45 10.17
N GLY A 25 -9.09 -14.50 10.32
CA GLY A 25 -9.02 -13.27 9.52
C GLY A 25 -8.38 -13.43 8.15
N LEU A 26 -8.86 -14.38 7.35
CA LEU A 26 -8.37 -14.62 5.99
C LEU A 26 -8.44 -13.35 5.13
N TYR A 27 -7.28 -12.92 4.62
CA TYR A 27 -7.08 -11.70 3.82
C TYR A 27 -7.44 -10.39 4.55
N ASN A 28 -7.51 -10.42 5.89
CA ASN A 28 -7.57 -9.19 6.66
C ASN A 28 -6.28 -8.40 6.48
N ALA A 29 -6.40 -7.09 6.31
CA ALA A 29 -5.26 -6.22 6.05
C ALA A 29 -5.49 -4.77 6.46
N ALA A 30 -4.38 -4.04 6.56
CA ALA A 30 -4.35 -2.59 6.47
C ALA A 30 -3.69 -2.20 5.14
N ASP A 31 -4.25 -1.21 4.46
CA ASP A 31 -3.90 -0.90 3.09
C ASP A 31 -3.59 0.58 2.87
N LEU A 32 -2.63 0.84 1.96
CA LEU A 32 -2.47 2.11 1.25
C LEU A 32 -2.96 1.95 -0.19
N PHE A 33 -3.59 2.99 -0.73
CA PHE A 33 -4.17 2.99 -2.08
C PHE A 33 -3.69 4.13 -2.95
N VAL A 34 -3.56 3.82 -4.25
CA VAL A 34 -3.79 4.74 -5.36
C VAL A 34 -5.09 4.32 -6.00
N TYR A 35 -6.09 5.18 -6.04
CA TYR A 35 -7.43 4.85 -6.47
C TYR A 35 -7.98 5.87 -7.47
N VAL A 36 -8.62 5.39 -8.50
CA VAL A 36 -9.38 6.20 -9.47
C VAL A 36 -10.85 5.80 -9.45
N ASN A 37 -11.13 4.52 -9.66
CA ASN A 37 -12.45 3.92 -9.65
C ASN A 37 -12.33 2.39 -9.43
N ASP A 38 -13.44 1.69 -9.42
CA ASP A 38 -13.51 0.24 -9.11
C ASP A 38 -12.76 -0.66 -10.10
N THR A 39 -12.39 -0.15 -11.26
CA THR A 39 -11.64 -0.89 -12.30
C THR A 39 -10.22 -0.36 -12.53
N LEU A 40 -9.80 0.66 -11.77
CA LEU A 40 -8.48 1.28 -11.90
C LEU A 40 -7.97 1.74 -10.53
N TRP A 41 -7.12 0.90 -9.92
CA TRP A 41 -6.53 1.17 -8.60
C TRP A 41 -5.33 0.26 -8.33
N GLN A 42 -4.57 0.60 -7.32
CA GLN A 42 -3.51 -0.25 -6.74
C GLN A 42 -3.57 -0.15 -5.23
N LYS A 43 -3.44 -1.28 -4.55
CA LYS A 43 -3.22 -1.33 -3.10
C LYS A 43 -1.85 -1.89 -2.76
N LEU A 44 -1.30 -1.40 -1.67
CA LEU A 44 -0.20 -1.97 -0.91
C LEU A 44 -0.76 -2.37 0.45
N ALA A 45 -0.66 -3.63 0.80
CA ALA A 45 -1.29 -4.21 1.97
C ALA A 45 -0.29 -4.89 2.90
N PHE A 46 -0.55 -4.80 4.20
CA PHE A 46 -0.02 -5.74 5.19
C PHE A 46 -1.16 -6.67 5.56
N GLU A 47 -1.07 -7.93 5.08
CA GLU A 47 -2.19 -8.86 4.96
C GLU A 47 -1.89 -10.21 5.57
N GLN A 48 -2.91 -10.87 6.11
CA GLN A 48 -2.87 -12.28 6.52
C GLN A 48 -3.27 -13.17 5.34
N ASP A 49 -2.35 -14.06 4.93
CA ASP A 49 -2.57 -14.98 3.82
C ASP A 49 -3.39 -16.23 4.22
N GLU A 50 -3.65 -17.10 3.24
CA GLU A 50 -4.42 -18.35 3.40
C GLU A 50 -3.76 -19.39 4.32
N TYR A 51 -2.49 -19.21 4.64
CA TYR A 51 -1.74 -20.06 5.59
C TYR A 51 -1.60 -19.45 6.98
N GLY A 52 -2.21 -18.28 7.20
CA GLY A 52 -2.08 -17.52 8.44
C GLY A 52 -0.76 -16.77 8.59
N ASN A 53 0.04 -16.64 7.51
CA ASN A 53 1.23 -15.80 7.56
C ASN A 53 0.84 -14.35 7.29
N HIS A 54 1.54 -13.44 7.94
CA HIS A 54 1.45 -12.02 7.66
C HIS A 54 2.48 -11.65 6.61
N ARG A 55 2.06 -10.95 5.56
CA ARG A 55 2.95 -10.58 4.46
C ARG A 55 2.59 -9.26 3.82
N ILE A 56 3.55 -8.73 3.08
CA ILE A 56 3.30 -7.60 2.20
C ILE A 56 2.69 -8.12 0.89
N VAL A 57 1.60 -7.50 0.49
CA VAL A 57 0.87 -7.85 -0.73
C VAL A 57 0.62 -6.60 -1.54
N THR A 58 0.69 -6.69 -2.86
CA THR A 58 0.15 -5.65 -3.74
C THR A 58 -0.86 -6.25 -4.69
N VAL A 59 -1.92 -5.51 -4.94
CA VAL A 59 -2.88 -5.81 -6.00
C VAL A 59 -2.97 -4.59 -6.89
N ARG A 60 -2.80 -4.78 -8.19
CA ARG A 60 -3.01 -3.74 -9.19
C ARG A 60 -4.19 -4.15 -10.07
N THR A 61 -5.16 -3.27 -10.19
CA THR A 61 -6.34 -3.46 -11.03
C THR A 61 -6.31 -2.44 -12.17
N GLN A 62 -6.42 -2.94 -13.38
CA GLN A 62 -6.58 -2.18 -14.61
C GLN A 62 -7.51 -2.96 -15.52
N GLY A 63 -8.81 -2.87 -15.24
CA GLY A 63 -9.84 -3.77 -15.78
C GLY A 63 -9.81 -5.15 -15.11
N THR A 64 -8.67 -5.82 -15.14
CA THR A 64 -8.38 -7.06 -14.41
C THR A 64 -7.34 -6.83 -13.32
N SER A 65 -7.36 -7.69 -12.30
CA SER A 65 -6.41 -7.59 -11.18
C SER A 65 -5.21 -8.53 -11.37
N ASP A 66 -4.05 -8.07 -10.93
CA ASP A 66 -2.87 -8.90 -10.73
C ASP A 66 -2.37 -8.75 -9.29
N ASP A 67 -2.04 -9.88 -8.67
CA ASP A 67 -1.63 -9.97 -7.28
C ASP A 67 -0.14 -10.28 -7.19
N ASN A 68 0.51 -9.74 -6.17
CA ASN A 68 1.89 -10.06 -5.82
C ASN A 68 2.00 -10.29 -4.31
N ASN A 69 2.24 -11.55 -3.92
CA ASN A 69 2.60 -11.92 -2.57
C ASN A 69 4.11 -11.73 -2.38
N HIS A 70 4.47 -10.75 -1.57
CA HIS A 70 5.85 -10.38 -1.27
C HIS A 70 6.32 -11.03 0.06
N ASP A 71 7.24 -10.41 0.75
CA ASP A 71 7.90 -10.96 1.93
C ASP A 71 6.92 -11.25 3.07
N LYS A 72 7.21 -12.32 3.82
CA LYS A 72 6.61 -12.58 5.13
C LYS A 72 7.20 -11.63 6.16
N ILE A 73 6.33 -11.16 7.05
CA ILE A 73 6.66 -10.17 8.07
C ILE A 73 6.36 -10.77 9.45
N ASP A 74 7.36 -10.78 10.32
CA ASP A 74 7.23 -11.33 11.69
C ASP A 74 6.88 -10.24 12.73
N THR A 75 6.93 -8.96 12.34
CA THR A 75 6.57 -7.85 13.23
C THR A 75 5.07 -7.59 13.19
N LYS A 76 4.53 -7.00 14.27
CA LYS A 76 3.10 -6.62 14.35
C LYS A 76 2.75 -5.42 13.49
N SER A 77 3.73 -4.57 13.19
CA SER A 77 3.56 -3.34 12.43
C SER A 77 4.64 -3.20 11.38
N VAL A 78 4.29 -2.51 10.29
CA VAL A 78 5.24 -2.13 9.25
C VAL A 78 4.98 -0.69 8.82
N TYR A 79 6.02 -0.03 8.32
CA TYR A 79 5.87 1.20 7.55
C TYR A 79 5.64 0.83 6.09
N MET A 80 4.68 1.50 5.47
CA MET A 80 4.39 1.35 4.04
C MET A 80 4.50 2.69 3.34
N LYS A 81 4.94 2.67 2.09
CA LYS A 81 5.16 3.87 1.28
C LYS A 81 4.74 3.63 -0.17
N ILE A 82 4.05 4.61 -0.75
CA ILE A 82 3.80 4.69 -2.19
C ILE A 82 4.33 6.04 -2.67
N SER A 83 5.18 6.03 -3.69
CA SER A 83 5.79 7.25 -4.24
C SER A 83 5.65 7.31 -5.76
N SER A 84 5.47 8.50 -6.29
CA SER A 84 5.39 8.78 -7.74
C SER A 84 6.16 10.04 -8.12
N ASP A 85 6.93 9.94 -9.21
CA ASP A 85 7.56 11.07 -9.90
C ASP A 85 6.73 11.59 -11.09
N THR A 86 5.44 11.26 -11.15
CA THR A 86 4.48 11.47 -12.24
C THR A 86 4.55 10.46 -13.39
N ARG A 87 5.68 9.78 -13.59
CA ARG A 87 5.89 8.78 -14.66
C ARG A 87 5.93 7.36 -14.12
N THR A 88 6.42 7.23 -12.90
CA THR A 88 6.64 5.95 -12.23
C THR A 88 5.91 5.97 -10.90
N ILE A 89 5.31 4.84 -10.54
CA ILE A 89 4.80 4.59 -9.18
C ILE A 89 5.56 3.41 -8.61
N ALA A 90 6.01 3.54 -7.38
CA ALA A 90 6.60 2.44 -6.64
C ALA A 90 6.04 2.33 -5.23
N SER A 91 6.01 1.09 -4.74
CA SER A 91 5.53 0.74 -3.41
C SER A 91 6.64 0.07 -2.62
N TYR A 92 6.71 0.39 -1.34
CA TYR A 92 7.77 -0.08 -0.44
C TYR A 92 7.20 -0.44 0.92
N TYR A 93 7.94 -1.30 1.64
CA TYR A 93 7.76 -1.45 3.08
C TYR A 93 9.10 -1.27 3.82
N SER A 94 9.01 -1.01 5.12
CA SER A 94 10.16 -0.91 6.02
C SER A 94 9.76 -1.37 7.42
N LEU A 95 10.69 -1.99 8.14
CA LEU A 95 10.49 -2.38 9.54
C LEU A 95 10.93 -1.27 10.52
N ASP A 96 11.79 -0.36 10.09
CA ASP A 96 12.44 0.65 10.93
C ASP A 96 12.31 2.09 10.42
N LYS A 97 11.62 2.29 9.30
CA LYS A 97 11.46 3.58 8.58
C LYS A 97 12.78 4.12 8.00
N LYS A 98 13.84 3.31 7.97
CA LYS A 98 15.17 3.70 7.45
C LYS A 98 15.52 2.88 6.22
N GLU A 99 15.53 1.58 6.34
CA GLU A 99 15.76 0.68 5.22
C GLU A 99 14.43 0.33 4.55
N TRP A 100 14.31 0.64 3.25
CA TRP A 100 13.11 0.40 2.47
C TRP A 100 13.31 -0.74 1.47
N HIS A 101 12.34 -1.60 1.37
CA HIS A 101 12.30 -2.72 0.44
C HIS A 101 11.26 -2.45 -0.64
N MET A 102 11.70 -2.43 -1.90
CA MET A 102 10.79 -2.22 -3.02
C MET A 102 9.89 -3.45 -3.19
N VAL A 103 8.59 -3.23 -3.23
CA VAL A 103 7.57 -4.27 -3.44
C VAL A 103 7.12 -4.31 -4.89
N ARG A 104 6.87 -3.15 -5.46
CA ARG A 104 6.38 -3.01 -6.83
C ARG A 104 6.83 -1.70 -7.43
N LEU A 105 7.12 -1.73 -8.74
CA LEU A 105 7.44 -0.55 -9.53
C LEU A 105 6.79 -0.70 -10.89
N TYR A 106 6.03 0.32 -11.33
CA TYR A 106 5.35 0.31 -12.62
C TYR A 106 5.16 1.71 -13.18
N ARG A 107 4.84 1.78 -14.48
CA ARG A 107 4.55 3.04 -15.14
C ARG A 107 3.26 3.66 -14.61
N ASN A 108 3.30 4.95 -14.31
CA ASN A 108 2.10 5.71 -13.94
C ASN A 108 1.28 6.03 -15.20
N GLU A 109 0.16 5.34 -15.36
CA GLU A 109 -0.81 5.53 -16.45
C GLU A 109 -2.18 5.97 -15.90
N TYR A 110 -2.20 6.46 -14.66
CA TYR A 110 -3.41 7.02 -14.05
C TYR A 110 -3.71 8.42 -14.59
N PRO A 111 -4.98 8.85 -14.57
CA PRO A 111 -5.36 10.21 -14.98
C PRO A 111 -4.78 11.26 -14.02
N ASP A 112 -4.93 12.54 -14.42
CA ASP A 112 -4.42 13.68 -13.66
C ASP A 112 -5.02 13.78 -12.24
N GLN A 113 -6.28 13.36 -12.08
CA GLN A 113 -6.94 13.32 -10.78
C GLN A 113 -7.02 11.89 -10.27
N ILE A 114 -6.41 11.65 -9.11
CA ILE A 114 -6.46 10.38 -8.38
C ILE A 114 -6.86 10.61 -6.93
N TYR A 115 -7.00 9.52 -6.19
CA TYR A 115 -7.12 9.54 -4.74
C TYR A 115 -5.99 8.72 -4.12
N LEU A 116 -5.35 9.26 -3.10
CA LEU A 116 -4.53 8.49 -2.18
C LEU A 116 -5.39 8.07 -0.99
N GLY A 117 -5.24 6.84 -0.55
CA GLY A 117 -6.13 6.31 0.48
C GLY A 117 -5.48 5.36 1.46
N ILE A 118 -6.18 5.21 2.57
CA ILE A 118 -5.91 4.19 3.58
C ILE A 118 -7.19 3.44 3.91
N SER A 119 -7.08 2.13 4.18
CA SER A 119 -8.20 1.32 4.63
C SER A 119 -7.78 0.19 5.55
N SER A 120 -8.79 -0.40 6.19
CA SER A 120 -8.71 -1.71 6.83
C SER A 120 -9.71 -2.60 6.13
N GLN A 121 -9.30 -3.79 5.69
CA GLN A 121 -10.16 -4.72 4.95
C GLN A 121 -10.40 -6.01 5.72
N CYS A 122 -11.59 -6.56 5.53
CA CYS A 122 -12.02 -7.86 6.04
C CYS A 122 -12.92 -8.53 5.00
N PRO A 123 -12.34 -9.15 3.95
CA PRO A 123 -13.12 -9.57 2.78
C PRO A 123 -13.92 -10.84 2.98
N GLN A 124 -13.61 -11.67 3.97
CA GLN A 124 -14.25 -12.97 4.16
C GLN A 124 -15.18 -13.00 5.37
N HIS A 125 -14.65 -12.98 6.59
CA HIS A 125 -15.43 -13.17 7.79
C HIS A 125 -14.95 -12.29 8.96
N GLY A 126 -15.88 -11.91 9.84
CA GLY A 126 -15.59 -11.17 11.07
C GLY A 126 -15.33 -9.70 10.82
N GLY A 127 -14.33 -9.16 11.49
CA GLY A 127 -13.88 -7.78 11.38
C GLY A 127 -12.37 -7.70 11.43
N CYS A 128 -11.82 -6.61 10.93
CA CYS A 128 -10.41 -6.27 11.09
C CYS A 128 -10.32 -4.83 11.57
N THR A 129 -9.70 -4.66 12.72
CA THR A 129 -9.29 -3.35 13.22
C THR A 129 -7.83 -3.12 12.86
N SER A 130 -7.50 -1.95 12.38
CA SER A 130 -6.12 -1.57 12.09
C SER A 130 -5.81 -0.23 12.69
N LEU A 131 -4.71 -0.15 13.44
CA LEU A 131 -4.13 1.13 13.84
C LEU A 131 -3.27 1.64 12.68
N ILE A 132 -3.54 2.86 12.22
CA ILE A 132 -2.78 3.51 11.15
C ILE A 132 -2.26 4.83 11.71
N GLU A 133 -0.93 4.93 11.79
CA GLU A 133 -0.20 6.02 12.44
C GLU A 133 0.79 6.67 11.47
N ASP A 134 1.35 7.82 11.85
CA ASP A 134 2.41 8.53 11.11
C ASP A 134 2.05 8.74 9.62
N ILE A 135 0.77 9.01 9.35
CA ILE A 135 0.29 9.22 7.98
C ILE A 135 0.85 10.55 7.48
N THR A 136 1.60 10.50 6.40
CA THR A 136 2.13 11.69 5.72
C THR A 136 1.90 11.61 4.23
N ILE A 137 1.56 12.76 3.63
CA ILE A 137 1.55 12.95 2.19
C ILE A 137 2.47 14.15 1.92
N SER A 138 3.54 13.93 1.15
CA SER A 138 4.40 14.99 0.65
C SER A 138 4.23 15.15 -0.86
N HIS A 139 4.58 16.33 -1.37
CA HIS A 139 4.57 16.63 -2.81
C HIS A 139 5.95 16.40 -3.46
N ASP A 140 6.71 15.47 -2.90
CA ASP A 140 8.01 15.03 -3.39
C ASP A 140 7.97 13.53 -3.67
N ASN A 141 8.82 13.06 -4.57
CA ASN A 141 9.07 11.63 -4.78
C ASN A 141 10.36 11.19 -4.06
N VAL A 142 10.52 9.87 -3.90
CA VAL A 142 11.81 9.30 -3.50
C VAL A 142 12.87 9.59 -4.57
N GLY A 143 14.07 9.89 -4.14
CA GLY A 143 15.19 10.21 -5.05
C GLY A 143 15.73 8.99 -5.78
N ASP A 144 15.79 7.86 -5.10
CA ASP A 144 16.17 6.55 -5.66
C ASP A 144 15.00 5.57 -5.56
N PHE A 145 14.35 5.27 -6.68
CA PHE A 145 13.22 4.35 -6.73
C PHE A 145 13.60 2.90 -6.39
N ARG A 146 14.86 2.50 -6.55
CA ARG A 146 15.29 1.15 -6.20
C ARG A 146 15.50 1.00 -4.69
N MET A 147 15.97 2.05 -4.05
CA MET A 147 16.22 2.07 -2.61
C MET A 147 15.02 2.60 -1.79
N GLY A 148 14.11 3.34 -2.42
CA GLY A 148 12.96 3.93 -1.73
C GLY A 148 13.32 5.15 -0.86
N GLU A 149 14.44 5.84 -1.19
CA GLU A 149 15.01 6.96 -0.42
C GLU A 149 14.93 8.28 -1.19
#